data_82f948c541d5178cf0cae075d214fff0
#
_entry.id   82f948c541d5178cf0cae075d214fff0
#
_cell.length_a   1.000
_cell.length_b   1.000
_cell.length_c   1.000
_cell.angle_alpha   90.00
_cell.angle_beta   90.00
_cell.angle_gamma   90.00
#
_symmetry.space_group_name_H-M   'P 1'
#
loop_
_entity.id
_entity.type
_entity.pdbx_description
1 polymer ?
#
loop_
_entity_poly.entity_id
_entity_poly.type
_entity_poly.pdbx_seq_one_letter_code
_entity_poly.pdbx_strand_id
1 'polypeptide(L)'
;MATAQTQASRGTTALVLQGGGALGAYQAGIYEALAAAGWSPDWIAGISIGAINAALIAGNPPEARIDKLHRFWDRVSSRLQAPAFVPNGPIRRWFSEVSAGITATTGLPGFFTPRLIPPALSAAGSPEAISIYDTKPLRDTLVDLVDFDRINHARAIRFSVGAVNVRTGNFAYFDNRETTITVDHVMASGALPPGFAPVMIDGEAYWDGGIVSNTPLQHVLDHLDGHADRGDATIFQVDLFPARGALPRTLADAIQREKDIRFSSRTRLNTDLNREIEKLRAAARRLVAKLPEELKFDADARLLAAQKDPGAITVLQLINRAEPWESQSKDYEFSRVTIDGHWAAGKADVEASLADPRWKDRRDGRSPRKSGMVTLDLTDPEHLAQEPAPARAD
;
A
#
# COMPACT_ATOMS: atom_id res chain seq x y z
N MET A 1 -1.43 1.77 32.00
CA MET A 1 -2.74 1.07 31.97
C MET A 1 -3.84 1.80 31.17
N ALA A 2 -3.60 2.97 30.58
CA ALA A 2 -4.58 3.70 29.77
C ALA A 2 -4.63 3.31 28.28
N THR A 3 -3.66 2.53 27.79
CA THR A 3 -3.51 2.21 26.36
C THR A 3 -4.34 1.04 25.85
N ALA A 4 -4.73 0.10 26.72
CA ALA A 4 -5.46 -1.11 26.28
C ALA A 4 -6.98 -0.90 26.12
N GLN A 5 -7.57 0.05 26.82
CA GLN A 5 -9.02 0.33 26.74
C GLN A 5 -9.42 1.16 25.51
N THR A 6 -8.48 1.88 24.88
CA THR A 6 -8.75 2.74 23.73
C THR A 6 -8.87 1.95 22.41
N GLN A 7 -8.29 0.77 22.31
CA GLN A 7 -8.26 -0.03 21.08
C GLN A 7 -9.57 -0.82 20.85
N ALA A 8 -10.19 -1.32 21.91
CA ALA A 8 -11.43 -2.12 21.82
C ALA A 8 -12.66 -1.33 21.29
N SER A 9 -12.60 0.00 21.27
CA SER A 9 -13.70 0.87 20.82
C SER A 9 -13.55 1.39 19.38
N ARG A 10 -12.42 1.09 18.70
CA ARG A 10 -12.08 1.70 17.40
C ARG A 10 -12.52 0.90 16.18
N GLY A 11 -13.10 -0.29 16.35
CA GLY A 11 -13.40 -1.18 15.23
C GLY A 11 -12.16 -1.77 14.57
N THR A 12 -12.29 -2.26 13.32
CA THR A 12 -11.19 -2.85 12.57
C THR A 12 -10.31 -1.78 11.93
N THR A 13 -9.00 -1.86 12.15
CA THR A 13 -8.01 -0.99 11.50
C THR A 13 -7.24 -1.76 10.44
N ALA A 14 -7.34 -1.35 9.18
CA ALA A 14 -6.57 -1.93 8.07
C ALA A 14 -5.55 -0.93 7.50
N LEU A 15 -4.38 -1.44 7.14
CA LEU A 15 -3.33 -0.70 6.44
C LEU A 15 -3.15 -1.31 5.04
N VAL A 16 -3.38 -0.51 4.01
CA VAL A 16 -3.32 -0.92 2.59
C VAL A 16 -2.14 -0.23 1.93
N LEU A 17 -1.15 -1.03 1.50
CA LEU A 17 0.15 -0.55 1.03
C LEU A 17 0.35 -0.86 -0.46
N GLN A 18 0.45 0.19 -1.27
CA GLN A 18 0.67 0.14 -2.71
C GLN A 18 2.11 -0.29 -3.06
N GLY A 19 2.31 -0.88 -4.25
CA GLY A 19 3.64 -1.10 -4.83
C GLY A 19 4.29 0.19 -5.34
N GLY A 20 5.63 0.27 -5.34
CA GLY A 20 6.32 1.47 -5.85
C GLY A 20 7.81 1.58 -5.55
N GLY A 21 8.52 0.49 -5.27
CA GLY A 21 9.98 0.48 -5.10
C GLY A 21 10.48 1.44 -4.02
N ALA A 22 11.40 2.34 -4.37
CA ALA A 22 12.01 3.30 -3.43
C ALA A 22 10.99 4.21 -2.73
N LEU A 23 9.85 4.50 -3.37
CA LEU A 23 8.77 5.28 -2.77
C LEU A 23 8.17 4.63 -1.51
N GLY A 24 8.40 3.33 -1.30
CA GLY A 24 7.94 2.61 -0.11
C GLY A 24 8.50 3.14 1.22
N ALA A 25 9.56 3.95 1.22
CA ALA A 25 10.04 4.65 2.41
C ALA A 25 8.98 5.61 2.98
N TYR A 26 8.13 6.19 2.13
CA TYR A 26 6.96 6.98 2.53
C TYR A 26 5.98 6.16 3.40
N GLN A 27 5.75 4.88 3.04
CA GLN A 27 4.90 3.98 3.83
C GLN A 27 5.48 3.68 5.21
N ALA A 28 6.81 3.55 5.30
CA ALA A 28 7.49 3.34 6.57
C ALA A 28 7.33 4.56 7.50
N GLY A 29 7.47 5.78 6.95
CA GLY A 29 7.20 7.02 7.69
C GLY A 29 5.75 7.14 8.14
N ILE A 30 4.80 6.75 7.30
CA ILE A 30 3.37 6.67 7.67
C ILE A 30 3.17 5.72 8.85
N TYR A 31 3.73 4.50 8.77
CA TYR A 31 3.57 3.55 9.85
C TYR A 31 4.15 4.06 11.18
N GLU A 32 5.33 4.69 11.14
CA GLU A 32 5.94 5.29 12.34
C GLU A 32 5.01 6.34 12.98
N ALA A 33 4.45 7.26 12.20
CA ALA A 33 3.56 8.31 12.70
C ALA A 33 2.22 7.75 13.20
N LEU A 34 1.64 6.76 12.50
CA LEU A 34 0.42 6.07 12.95
C LEU A 34 0.66 5.35 14.27
N ALA A 35 1.79 4.65 14.42
CA ALA A 35 2.16 3.95 15.65
C ALA A 35 2.34 4.94 16.82
N ALA A 36 3.01 6.07 16.57
CA ALA A 36 3.17 7.15 17.55
C ALA A 36 1.83 7.76 17.98
N ALA A 37 0.85 7.84 17.07
CA ALA A 37 -0.52 8.28 17.34
C ALA A 37 -1.41 7.18 17.98
N GLY A 38 -0.84 6.01 18.30
CA GLY A 38 -1.53 4.90 18.95
C GLY A 38 -2.43 4.10 18.01
N TRP A 39 -2.19 4.13 16.69
CA TRP A 39 -2.83 3.26 15.73
C TRP A 39 -2.02 1.97 15.54
N SER A 40 -2.69 0.84 15.67
CA SER A 40 -2.11 -0.48 15.39
C SER A 40 -3.03 -1.21 14.41
N PRO A 41 -2.54 -1.66 13.27
CA PRO A 41 -3.37 -2.37 12.31
C PRO A 41 -3.72 -3.77 12.80
N ASP A 42 -4.98 -4.16 12.59
CA ASP A 42 -5.48 -5.53 12.74
C ASP A 42 -5.25 -6.33 11.45
N TRP A 43 -5.16 -5.62 10.34
CA TRP A 43 -4.95 -6.18 9.01
C TRP A 43 -4.00 -5.31 8.19
N ILE A 44 -3.01 -5.95 7.54
CA ILE A 44 -2.11 -5.27 6.60
C ILE A 44 -2.14 -6.02 5.29
N ALA A 45 -2.44 -5.30 4.21
CA ALA A 45 -2.41 -5.82 2.85
C ALA A 45 -1.42 -5.02 2.00
N GLY A 46 -0.55 -5.70 1.25
CA GLY A 46 0.51 -5.04 0.48
C GLY A 46 0.78 -5.66 -0.88
N ILE A 47 1.30 -4.85 -1.80
CA ILE A 47 1.78 -5.25 -3.12
C ILE A 47 3.23 -4.79 -3.27
N SER A 48 4.11 -5.64 -3.84
CA SER A 48 5.50 -5.26 -4.12
C SER A 48 6.24 -4.74 -2.88
N ILE A 49 6.81 -3.55 -2.91
CA ILE A 49 7.44 -2.92 -1.73
C ILE A 49 6.46 -2.76 -0.56
N GLY A 50 5.16 -2.59 -0.86
CA GLY A 50 4.11 -2.58 0.15
C GLY A 50 3.97 -3.93 0.86
N ALA A 51 4.16 -5.06 0.16
CA ALA A 51 4.20 -6.40 0.76
C ALA A 51 5.43 -6.57 1.66
N ILE A 52 6.57 -6.01 1.27
CA ILE A 52 7.80 -6.02 2.06
C ILE A 52 7.61 -5.23 3.37
N ASN A 53 7.13 -3.98 3.28
CA ASN A 53 6.83 -3.18 4.47
C ASN A 53 5.78 -3.86 5.36
N ALA A 54 4.73 -4.45 4.75
CA ALA A 54 3.70 -5.20 5.46
C ALA A 54 4.30 -6.39 6.24
N ALA A 55 5.23 -7.15 5.63
CA ALA A 55 5.91 -8.27 6.27
C ALA A 55 6.80 -7.81 7.43
N LEU A 56 7.55 -6.71 7.26
CA LEU A 56 8.36 -6.12 8.33
C LEU A 56 7.50 -5.69 9.53
N ILE A 57 6.30 -5.19 9.29
CA ILE A 57 5.37 -4.78 10.35
C ILE A 57 4.70 -6.00 11.00
N ALA A 58 4.15 -6.93 10.21
CA ALA A 58 3.40 -8.07 10.73
C ALA A 58 4.30 -9.13 11.40
N GLY A 59 5.50 -9.35 10.85
CA GLY A 59 6.47 -10.33 11.34
C GLY A 59 7.31 -9.86 12.53
N ASN A 60 7.02 -8.70 13.13
CA ASN A 60 7.79 -8.20 14.26
C ASN A 60 6.86 -7.75 15.41
N PRO A 61 7.32 -7.86 16.67
CA PRO A 61 6.57 -7.34 17.81
C PRO A 61 6.48 -5.80 17.73
N PRO A 62 5.42 -5.18 18.26
CA PRO A 62 5.14 -3.75 18.09
C PRO A 62 6.32 -2.83 18.39
N GLU A 63 7.08 -3.13 19.43
CA GLU A 63 8.25 -2.36 19.88
C GLU A 63 9.46 -2.45 18.93
N ALA A 64 9.53 -3.48 18.08
CA ALA A 64 10.65 -3.68 17.16
C ALA A 64 10.34 -3.25 15.71
N ARG A 65 9.08 -2.98 15.37
CA ARG A 65 8.65 -2.75 13.97
C ARG A 65 9.35 -1.58 13.32
N ILE A 66 9.45 -0.46 14.04
CA ILE A 66 10.08 0.77 13.53
C ILE A 66 11.58 0.55 13.34
N ASP A 67 12.26 -0.09 14.29
CA ASP A 67 13.67 -0.47 14.14
C ASP A 67 13.90 -1.38 12.92
N LYS A 68 13.04 -2.38 12.72
CA LYS A 68 13.15 -3.29 11.58
C LYS A 68 12.91 -2.59 10.24
N LEU A 69 11.97 -1.63 10.18
CA LEU A 69 11.78 -0.78 9.00
C LEU A 69 13.03 0.06 8.73
N HIS A 70 13.59 0.74 9.74
CA HIS A 70 14.85 1.48 9.58
C HIS A 70 15.98 0.58 9.10
N ARG A 71 16.20 -0.58 9.72
CA ARG A 71 17.24 -1.53 9.32
C ARG A 71 17.09 -2.02 7.88
N PHE A 72 15.85 -2.26 7.43
CA PHE A 72 15.58 -2.60 6.03
C PHE A 72 15.96 -1.45 5.11
N TRP A 73 15.41 -0.25 5.34
CA TRP A 73 15.64 0.91 4.46
C TRP A 73 17.09 1.41 4.50
N ASP A 74 17.79 1.24 5.62
CA ASP A 74 19.24 1.48 5.69
C ASP A 74 20.02 0.48 4.83
N ARG A 75 19.67 -0.80 4.90
CA ARG A 75 20.33 -1.89 4.16
C ARG A 75 20.16 -1.75 2.66
N VAL A 76 18.96 -1.37 2.21
CA VAL A 76 18.63 -1.22 0.79
C VAL A 76 18.89 0.20 0.26
N SER A 77 19.45 1.09 1.05
CA SER A 77 19.89 2.39 0.54
C SER A 77 21.15 2.26 -0.29
N SER A 78 21.22 2.98 -1.41
CA SER A 78 22.46 3.09 -2.16
C SER A 78 23.50 3.81 -1.30
N ARG A 79 24.75 3.33 -1.33
CA ARG A 79 25.84 3.95 -0.57
C ARG A 79 26.24 5.33 -1.08
N LEU A 80 25.55 5.85 -2.09
CA LEU A 80 25.74 7.20 -2.58
C LEU A 80 25.26 8.20 -1.54
N GLN A 81 26.23 8.82 -0.88
CA GLN A 81 25.97 9.96 -0.02
C GLN A 81 25.84 11.20 -0.89
N ALA A 82 24.66 11.84 -0.86
CA ALA A 82 24.56 13.20 -1.38
C ALA A 82 25.49 14.11 -0.56
N PRO A 83 26.06 15.16 -1.16
CA PRO A 83 26.67 16.25 -0.37
C PRO A 83 25.66 16.69 0.70
N ALA A 84 26.15 17.09 1.87
CA ALA A 84 25.34 17.47 3.03
C ALA A 84 24.23 18.50 2.74
N PHE A 85 24.33 19.17 1.60
CA PHE A 85 23.33 20.10 1.09
C PHE A 85 23.20 19.95 -0.43
N VAL A 86 22.16 19.25 -0.90
CA VAL A 86 21.72 19.26 -2.29
C VAL A 86 20.47 20.14 -2.37
N PRO A 87 20.56 21.35 -2.95
CA PRO A 87 19.39 22.23 -3.07
C PRO A 87 18.27 21.55 -3.88
N ASN A 88 17.02 21.75 -3.48
CA ASN A 88 15.89 21.34 -4.30
C ASN A 88 15.97 22.03 -5.68
N GLY A 89 15.65 21.28 -6.75
CA GLY A 89 15.67 21.82 -8.10
C GLY A 89 16.47 20.98 -9.11
N PRO A 90 17.00 21.59 -10.19
CA PRO A 90 17.67 20.86 -11.28
C PRO A 90 18.87 20.01 -10.84
N ILE A 91 19.64 20.48 -9.87
CA ILE A 91 20.82 19.77 -9.34
C ILE A 91 20.37 18.52 -8.60
N ARG A 92 19.32 18.60 -7.80
CA ARG A 92 18.75 17.44 -7.09
C ARG A 92 18.20 16.42 -8.09
N ARG A 93 17.48 16.86 -9.12
CA ARG A 93 16.96 15.99 -10.18
C ARG A 93 18.09 15.27 -10.91
N TRP A 94 19.14 15.99 -11.29
CA TRP A 94 20.33 15.36 -11.92
C TRP A 94 20.97 14.32 -11.01
N PHE A 95 21.17 14.62 -9.73
CA PHE A 95 21.70 13.68 -8.75
C PHE A 95 20.84 12.41 -8.65
N SER A 96 19.52 12.57 -8.59
CA SER A 96 18.57 11.44 -8.51
C SER A 96 18.64 10.54 -9.74
N GLU A 97 18.76 11.12 -10.94
CA GLU A 97 18.94 10.34 -12.19
C GLU A 97 20.27 9.56 -12.22
N VAL A 98 21.36 10.20 -11.79
CA VAL A 98 22.68 9.53 -11.70
C VAL A 98 22.63 8.41 -10.66
N SER A 99 22.05 8.64 -9.50
CA SER A 99 21.89 7.64 -8.43
C SER A 99 21.08 6.44 -8.91
N ALA A 100 19.95 6.69 -9.58
CA ALA A 100 19.12 5.64 -10.16
C ALA A 100 19.87 4.85 -11.24
N GLY A 101 20.64 5.51 -12.11
CA GLY A 101 21.47 4.86 -13.12
C GLY A 101 22.56 3.96 -12.50
N ILE A 102 23.18 4.40 -11.42
CA ILE A 102 24.15 3.58 -10.67
C ILE A 102 23.44 2.38 -10.04
N THR A 103 22.31 2.57 -9.38
CA THR A 103 21.52 1.47 -8.81
C THR A 103 21.15 0.42 -9.88
N ALA A 104 20.71 0.85 -11.05
CA ALA A 104 20.37 -0.04 -12.16
C ALA A 104 21.60 -0.84 -12.68
N THR A 105 22.80 -0.25 -12.69
CA THR A 105 24.00 -0.89 -13.22
C THR A 105 24.77 -1.73 -12.20
N THR A 106 24.78 -1.34 -10.94
CA THR A 106 25.56 -2.00 -9.87
C THR A 106 24.74 -2.89 -8.96
N GLY A 107 23.41 -2.78 -9.03
CA GLY A 107 22.51 -3.41 -8.08
C GLY A 107 22.31 -2.59 -6.81
N LEU A 108 21.55 -3.16 -5.88
CA LEU A 108 21.19 -2.53 -4.63
C LEU A 108 21.51 -3.48 -3.46
N PRO A 109 22.38 -3.07 -2.51
CA PRO A 109 22.73 -3.90 -1.37
C PRO A 109 21.48 -4.43 -0.64
N GLY A 110 21.47 -5.72 -0.31
CA GLY A 110 20.37 -6.33 0.41
C GLY A 110 19.06 -6.42 -0.35
N PHE A 111 19.03 -6.05 -1.64
CA PHE A 111 17.83 -6.14 -2.48
C PHE A 111 18.07 -6.96 -3.75
N PHE A 112 18.92 -6.49 -4.68
CA PHE A 112 19.21 -7.19 -5.92
C PHE A 112 20.63 -6.95 -6.43
N THR A 113 21.14 -7.90 -7.21
CA THR A 113 22.43 -7.79 -7.90
C THR A 113 22.25 -8.04 -9.39
N PRO A 114 23.00 -7.32 -10.27
CA PRO A 114 23.00 -7.63 -11.70
C PRO A 114 23.52 -9.05 -11.94
N ARG A 115 22.92 -9.75 -12.89
CA ARG A 115 23.44 -11.05 -13.32
C ARG A 115 24.74 -10.89 -14.11
N LEU A 116 25.72 -11.73 -13.82
CA LEU A 116 27.02 -11.68 -14.52
C LEU A 116 26.92 -12.14 -15.98
N ILE A 117 26.02 -13.09 -16.26
CA ILE A 117 25.79 -13.61 -17.62
C ILE A 117 24.59 -12.88 -18.19
N PRO A 118 24.71 -12.21 -19.34
CA PRO A 118 23.58 -11.58 -20.01
C PRO A 118 22.47 -12.60 -20.30
N PRO A 119 21.18 -12.24 -20.15
CA PRO A 119 20.06 -13.14 -20.36
C PRO A 119 20.08 -13.86 -21.72
N ALA A 120 20.52 -13.18 -22.77
CA ALA A 120 20.62 -13.73 -24.12
C ALA A 120 21.65 -14.88 -24.28
N LEU A 121 22.57 -15.03 -23.34
CA LEU A 121 23.58 -16.10 -23.31
C LEU A 121 23.25 -17.22 -22.32
N SER A 122 22.13 -17.10 -21.62
CA SER A 122 21.67 -18.07 -20.65
C SER A 122 20.73 -19.13 -21.26
N ALA A 123 20.62 -20.29 -20.62
CA ALA A 123 19.76 -21.36 -21.13
C ALA A 123 18.27 -20.93 -21.12
N ALA A 124 17.58 -21.13 -22.23
CA ALA A 124 16.16 -20.78 -22.33
C ALA A 124 15.34 -21.44 -21.23
N GLY A 125 14.48 -20.65 -20.58
CA GLY A 125 13.64 -21.09 -19.46
C GLY A 125 14.33 -21.02 -18.09
N SER A 126 15.63 -20.74 -18.02
CA SER A 126 16.28 -20.50 -16.71
C SER A 126 15.93 -19.11 -16.17
N PRO A 127 15.98 -18.90 -14.84
CA PRO A 127 15.80 -17.58 -14.23
C PRO A 127 16.75 -16.53 -14.81
N GLU A 128 17.97 -16.93 -15.18
CA GLU A 128 18.99 -16.07 -15.79
C GLU A 128 18.57 -15.58 -17.17
N ALA A 129 17.86 -16.42 -17.94
CA ALA A 129 17.42 -16.07 -19.30
C ALA A 129 16.23 -15.11 -19.31
N ILE A 130 15.46 -15.02 -18.21
CA ILE A 130 14.20 -14.29 -18.15
C ILE A 130 14.21 -13.12 -17.17
N SER A 131 15.38 -12.78 -16.58
CA SER A 131 15.50 -11.65 -15.67
C SER A 131 16.89 -11.01 -15.72
N ILE A 132 16.92 -9.70 -15.42
CA ILE A 132 18.13 -8.89 -15.45
C ILE A 132 18.90 -9.01 -14.13
N TYR A 133 18.18 -9.17 -13.02
CA TYR A 133 18.75 -9.16 -11.66
C TYR A 133 18.47 -10.46 -10.92
N ASP A 134 19.36 -10.76 -9.96
CA ASP A 134 19.16 -11.78 -8.94
C ASP A 134 18.65 -11.13 -7.64
N THR A 135 17.54 -11.61 -7.10
CA THR A 135 16.89 -11.11 -5.87
C THR A 135 17.22 -11.95 -4.63
N LYS A 136 18.21 -12.84 -4.71
CA LYS A 136 18.67 -13.60 -3.54
C LYS A 136 19.03 -12.68 -2.36
N PRO A 137 19.70 -11.51 -2.54
CA PRO A 137 19.98 -10.60 -1.43
C PRO A 137 18.72 -10.10 -0.71
N LEU A 138 17.61 -9.87 -1.42
CA LEU A 138 16.32 -9.50 -0.79
C LEU A 138 15.77 -10.66 0.06
N ARG A 139 15.83 -11.87 -0.47
CA ARG A 139 15.41 -13.06 0.29
C ARG A 139 16.16 -13.18 1.61
N ASP A 140 17.50 -13.06 1.56
CA ASP A 140 18.35 -13.13 2.74
C ASP A 140 18.03 -12.00 3.74
N THR A 141 17.74 -10.79 3.24
CA THR A 141 17.31 -9.64 4.04
C THR A 141 15.96 -9.87 4.73
N LEU A 142 14.98 -10.43 4.00
CA LEU A 142 13.65 -10.71 4.56
C LEU A 142 13.71 -11.80 5.62
N VAL A 143 14.49 -12.86 5.40
CA VAL A 143 14.67 -13.95 6.39
C VAL A 143 15.34 -13.43 7.67
N ASP A 144 16.28 -12.46 7.57
CA ASP A 144 16.94 -11.83 8.73
C ASP A 144 16.01 -10.87 9.50
N LEU A 145 15.11 -10.18 8.82
CA LEU A 145 14.35 -9.09 9.44
C LEU A 145 12.89 -9.44 9.77
N VAL A 146 12.34 -10.54 9.24
CA VAL A 146 10.94 -10.93 9.36
C VAL A 146 10.83 -12.30 10.02
N ASP A 147 10.06 -12.39 11.09
CA ASP A 147 9.65 -13.65 11.70
C ASP A 147 8.35 -14.15 11.02
N PHE A 148 8.49 -15.10 10.10
CA PHE A 148 7.36 -15.69 9.37
C PHE A 148 6.48 -16.59 10.26
N ASP A 149 7.03 -17.19 11.33
CA ASP A 149 6.22 -17.96 12.29
C ASP A 149 5.26 -17.02 13.03
N ARG A 150 5.73 -15.82 13.35
CA ARG A 150 4.87 -14.77 13.91
C ARG A 150 3.74 -14.36 12.98
N ILE A 151 4.01 -14.20 11.69
CA ILE A 151 2.96 -13.89 10.69
C ILE A 151 1.88 -14.96 10.67
N ASN A 152 2.27 -16.23 10.82
CA ASN A 152 1.36 -17.38 10.74
C ASN A 152 0.71 -17.75 12.07
N HIS A 153 1.01 -17.03 13.16
CA HIS A 153 0.41 -17.32 14.45
C HIS A 153 -1.08 -16.98 14.48
N ALA A 154 -1.90 -17.80 15.14
CA ALA A 154 -3.37 -17.67 15.15
C ALA A 154 -3.91 -16.30 15.64
N ARG A 155 -3.13 -15.56 16.44
CA ARG A 155 -3.45 -14.20 16.92
C ARG A 155 -2.64 -13.11 16.24
N ALA A 156 -2.00 -13.43 15.11
CA ALA A 156 -1.23 -12.45 14.34
C ALA A 156 -2.13 -11.38 13.74
N ILE A 157 -1.51 -10.27 13.32
CA ILE A 157 -2.09 -9.33 12.39
C ILE A 157 -2.50 -10.10 11.13
N ARG A 158 -3.72 -9.89 10.62
CA ARG A 158 -4.07 -10.44 9.31
C ARG A 158 -3.14 -9.87 8.26
N PHE A 159 -2.53 -10.72 7.47
CA PHE A 159 -1.52 -10.36 6.49
C PHE A 159 -1.91 -10.89 5.12
N SER A 160 -2.01 -10.02 4.14
CA SER A 160 -2.34 -10.40 2.76
C SER A 160 -1.35 -9.79 1.78
N VAL A 161 -0.88 -10.57 0.83
CA VAL A 161 -0.03 -10.10 -0.27
C VAL A 161 -0.59 -10.54 -1.61
N GLY A 162 -0.50 -9.67 -2.61
CA GLY A 162 -0.99 -9.93 -3.95
C GLY A 162 0.13 -10.20 -4.94
N ALA A 163 -0.07 -11.17 -5.84
CA ALA A 163 0.81 -11.50 -6.94
C ALA A 163 0.02 -11.91 -8.17
N VAL A 164 0.67 -12.01 -9.33
CA VAL A 164 0.05 -12.43 -10.58
C VAL A 164 0.59 -13.79 -11.00
N ASN A 165 -0.30 -14.77 -11.22
CA ASN A 165 0.09 -16.04 -11.79
C ASN A 165 0.51 -15.84 -13.25
N VAL A 166 1.76 -16.20 -13.56
CA VAL A 166 2.39 -15.91 -14.85
C VAL A 166 1.69 -16.64 -16.00
N ARG A 167 1.20 -17.85 -15.76
CA ARG A 167 0.60 -18.69 -16.79
C ARG A 167 -0.82 -18.26 -17.14
N THR A 168 -1.60 -17.86 -16.13
CA THR A 168 -3.02 -17.54 -16.32
C THR A 168 -3.29 -16.04 -16.47
N GLY A 169 -2.35 -15.18 -16.02
CA GLY A 169 -2.55 -13.74 -15.89
C GLY A 169 -3.51 -13.34 -14.76
N ASN A 170 -4.02 -14.31 -14.01
CA ASN A 170 -4.94 -14.04 -12.91
C ASN A 170 -4.21 -13.49 -11.70
N PHE A 171 -4.87 -12.56 -11.03
CA PHE A 171 -4.40 -12.03 -9.75
C PHE A 171 -4.71 -13.03 -8.63
N ALA A 172 -3.76 -13.25 -7.72
CA ALA A 172 -3.90 -14.09 -6.56
C ALA A 172 -3.54 -13.32 -5.29
N TYR A 173 -4.31 -13.52 -4.21
CA TYR A 173 -3.97 -13.07 -2.88
C TYR A 173 -3.56 -14.26 -2.03
N PHE A 174 -2.47 -14.12 -1.28
CA PHE A 174 -2.05 -15.03 -0.23
C PHE A 174 -2.33 -14.36 1.11
N ASP A 175 -3.17 -14.98 1.92
CA ASP A 175 -3.64 -14.47 3.21
C ASP A 175 -3.27 -15.46 4.33
N ASN A 176 -2.72 -14.98 5.45
CA ASN A 176 -2.30 -15.85 6.56
C ASN A 176 -3.44 -16.54 7.31
N ARG A 177 -4.69 -16.25 6.95
CA ARG A 177 -5.86 -17.00 7.44
C ARG A 177 -6.21 -18.20 6.58
N GLU A 178 -5.71 -18.25 5.37
CA GLU A 178 -6.04 -19.26 4.36
C GLU A 178 -4.84 -20.13 4.01
N THR A 179 -3.63 -19.57 4.07
CA THR A 179 -2.39 -20.28 3.73
C THR A 179 -1.24 -19.91 4.65
N THR A 180 -0.27 -20.80 4.78
CA THR A 180 0.97 -20.50 5.50
C THR A 180 1.85 -19.57 4.66
N ILE A 181 2.03 -18.35 5.13
CA ILE A 181 2.86 -17.35 4.46
C ILE A 181 4.34 -17.67 4.66
N THR A 182 5.08 -17.65 3.56
CA THR A 182 6.54 -17.82 3.54
C THR A 182 7.20 -16.59 2.90
N VAL A 183 8.52 -16.55 2.96
CA VAL A 183 9.29 -15.51 2.27
C VAL A 183 8.99 -15.48 0.76
N ASP A 184 8.67 -16.63 0.15
CA ASP A 184 8.39 -16.72 -1.29
C ASP A 184 7.14 -15.94 -1.70
N HIS A 185 6.12 -15.89 -0.86
CA HIS A 185 4.91 -15.09 -1.12
C HIS A 185 5.23 -13.58 -1.19
N VAL A 186 6.09 -13.09 -0.30
CA VAL A 186 6.54 -11.69 -0.31
C VAL A 186 7.44 -11.43 -1.51
N MET A 187 8.37 -12.36 -1.81
CA MET A 187 9.24 -12.28 -2.98
C MET A 187 8.44 -12.28 -4.29
N ALA A 188 7.39 -13.12 -4.41
CA ALA A 188 6.51 -13.16 -5.58
C ALA A 188 5.80 -11.84 -5.83
N SER A 189 5.29 -11.23 -4.74
CA SER A 189 4.65 -9.91 -4.80
C SER A 189 5.58 -8.80 -5.29
N GLY A 190 6.89 -8.92 -5.10
CA GLY A 190 7.89 -7.96 -5.53
C GLY A 190 8.66 -8.34 -6.80
N ALA A 191 8.33 -9.45 -7.45
CA ALA A 191 9.04 -9.97 -8.63
C ALA A 191 8.59 -9.27 -9.93
N LEU A 192 8.97 -8.00 -10.13
CA LEU A 192 8.56 -7.20 -11.29
C LEU A 192 9.38 -7.56 -12.55
N PRO A 193 8.75 -8.11 -13.63
CA PRO A 193 9.43 -8.37 -14.88
C PRO A 193 9.73 -7.08 -15.67
N PRO A 194 10.74 -7.06 -16.54
CA PRO A 194 11.76 -8.10 -16.77
C PRO A 194 12.93 -8.01 -15.77
N GLY A 195 12.85 -7.15 -14.78
CA GLY A 195 13.91 -6.97 -13.79
C GLY A 195 14.17 -8.25 -13.00
N PHE A 196 13.10 -8.88 -12.51
CA PHE A 196 13.16 -10.03 -11.61
C PHE A 196 12.48 -11.27 -12.21
N ALA A 197 13.06 -12.43 -11.93
CA ALA A 197 12.48 -13.71 -12.32
C ALA A 197 11.21 -14.00 -11.50
N PRO A 198 10.25 -14.78 -12.04
CA PRO A 198 9.10 -15.20 -11.29
C PRO A 198 9.50 -16.11 -10.13
N VAL A 199 8.72 -16.07 -9.05
CA VAL A 199 8.90 -16.92 -7.88
C VAL A 199 7.95 -18.12 -7.98
N MET A 200 8.48 -19.31 -7.71
CA MET A 200 7.68 -20.55 -7.73
C MET A 200 7.02 -20.77 -6.36
N ILE A 201 5.69 -20.93 -6.35
CA ILE A 201 4.89 -21.27 -5.17
C ILE A 201 3.98 -22.42 -5.57
N ASP A 202 4.08 -23.55 -4.89
CA ASP A 202 3.26 -24.76 -5.12
C ASP A 202 3.21 -25.21 -6.58
N GLY A 203 4.33 -25.10 -7.30
CA GLY A 203 4.47 -25.49 -8.70
C GLY A 203 3.97 -24.46 -9.71
N GLU A 204 3.43 -23.33 -9.31
CA GLU A 204 3.01 -22.22 -10.15
C GLU A 204 3.99 -21.04 -10.05
N ALA A 205 4.17 -20.32 -11.16
CA ALA A 205 5.06 -19.16 -11.26
C ALA A 205 4.28 -17.85 -11.01
N TYR A 206 4.83 -16.97 -10.19
CA TYR A 206 4.20 -15.70 -9.85
C TYR A 206 5.13 -14.50 -10.06
N TRP A 207 4.58 -13.44 -10.59
CA TRP A 207 5.18 -12.12 -10.72
C TRP A 207 4.51 -11.09 -9.83
N ASP A 208 5.11 -9.89 -9.78
CA ASP A 208 4.63 -8.72 -9.02
C ASP A 208 3.14 -8.42 -9.31
N GLY A 209 2.38 -8.25 -8.23
CA GLY A 209 0.96 -7.90 -8.30
C GLY A 209 0.71 -6.56 -9.00
N GLY A 210 1.65 -5.63 -8.96
CA GLY A 210 1.55 -4.31 -9.60
C GLY A 210 1.32 -4.33 -11.10
N ILE A 211 1.61 -5.44 -11.78
CA ILE A 211 1.31 -5.61 -13.21
C ILE A 211 -0.19 -5.54 -13.49
N VAL A 212 -1.01 -6.08 -12.59
CA VAL A 212 -2.47 -6.17 -12.77
C VAL A 212 -3.20 -5.21 -11.83
N SER A 213 -2.84 -5.18 -10.55
CA SER A 213 -3.45 -4.31 -9.54
C SER A 213 -2.40 -3.89 -8.51
N ASN A 214 -2.15 -2.59 -8.41
CA ASN A 214 -1.07 -2.08 -7.58
C ASN A 214 -1.48 -1.73 -6.14
N THR A 215 -2.78 -1.75 -5.82
CA THR A 215 -3.31 -1.43 -4.48
C THR A 215 -4.33 -2.48 -4.04
N PRO A 216 -4.14 -3.14 -2.89
CA PRO A 216 -5.00 -4.24 -2.45
C PRO A 216 -6.27 -3.77 -1.71
N LEU A 217 -6.78 -2.55 -1.98
CA LEU A 217 -7.97 -2.00 -1.31
C LEU A 217 -9.22 -2.86 -1.54
N GLN A 218 -9.44 -3.31 -2.79
CA GLN A 218 -10.59 -4.12 -3.13
C GLN A 218 -10.64 -5.41 -2.32
N HIS A 219 -9.50 -6.11 -2.21
CA HIS A 219 -9.40 -7.32 -1.41
C HIS A 219 -9.77 -7.07 0.05
N VAL A 220 -9.31 -5.96 0.61
CA VAL A 220 -9.66 -5.58 1.99
C VAL A 220 -11.16 -5.31 2.11
N LEU A 221 -11.75 -4.53 1.20
CA LEU A 221 -13.19 -4.20 1.23
C LEU A 221 -14.06 -5.46 1.09
N ASP A 222 -13.70 -6.38 0.19
CA ASP A 222 -14.47 -7.61 -0.06
C ASP A 222 -14.42 -8.59 1.12
N HIS A 223 -13.40 -8.50 1.99
CA HIS A 223 -13.19 -9.43 3.10
C HIS A 223 -13.34 -8.78 4.48
N LEU A 224 -13.89 -7.56 4.57
CA LEU A 224 -14.27 -6.91 5.83
C LEU A 224 -15.48 -7.55 6.50
N ASP A 225 -16.30 -8.30 5.76
CA ASP A 225 -17.59 -8.84 6.18
C ASP A 225 -17.56 -9.80 7.38
N GLY A 226 -16.37 -10.26 7.78
CA GLY A 226 -16.19 -11.08 8.99
C GLY A 226 -16.13 -10.27 10.30
N HIS A 227 -16.20 -8.94 10.24
CA HIS A 227 -15.98 -8.05 11.38
C HIS A 227 -17.18 -7.23 11.83
N ALA A 228 -18.38 -7.56 11.32
CA ALA A 228 -19.63 -6.88 11.70
C ALA A 228 -19.83 -6.78 13.23
N ASP A 229 -19.29 -7.73 13.98
CA ASP A 229 -19.33 -7.71 15.46
C ASP A 229 -18.35 -6.71 16.10
N ARG A 230 -17.42 -6.13 15.33
CA ARG A 230 -16.39 -5.19 15.81
C ARG A 230 -16.71 -3.72 15.53
N GLY A 231 -17.84 -3.42 14.86
CA GLY A 231 -18.24 -2.05 14.56
C GLY A 231 -17.60 -1.46 13.29
N ASP A 232 -17.34 -0.16 13.29
CA ASP A 232 -16.84 0.59 12.14
C ASP A 232 -15.41 0.14 11.72
N ALA A 233 -15.09 0.28 10.42
CA ALA A 233 -13.76 0.01 9.91
C ALA A 233 -13.03 1.30 9.53
N THR A 234 -11.74 1.37 9.85
CA THR A 234 -10.83 2.43 9.41
C THR A 234 -9.76 1.82 8.53
N ILE A 235 -9.63 2.33 7.31
CA ILE A 235 -8.62 1.89 6.34
C ILE A 235 -7.67 3.06 6.07
N PHE A 236 -6.40 2.88 6.38
CA PHE A 236 -5.33 3.76 5.94
C PHE A 236 -4.83 3.23 4.59
N GLN A 237 -5.21 3.90 3.51
CA GLN A 237 -4.77 3.56 2.16
C GLN A 237 -3.56 4.42 1.81
N VAL A 238 -2.43 3.78 1.50
CA VAL A 238 -1.19 4.46 1.16
C VAL A 238 -0.88 4.27 -0.32
N ASP A 239 -1.03 5.35 -1.08
CA ASP A 239 -0.75 5.39 -2.50
C ASP A 239 0.60 6.06 -2.78
N LEU A 240 1.44 5.41 -3.59
CA LEU A 240 2.78 5.88 -3.94
C LEU A 240 2.81 6.63 -5.28
N PHE A 241 1.78 6.46 -6.10
CA PHE A 241 1.64 7.11 -7.40
C PHE A 241 0.39 7.98 -7.44
N PRO A 242 0.51 9.31 -7.55
CA PRO A 242 -0.64 10.20 -7.56
C PRO A 242 -1.42 10.09 -8.87
N ALA A 243 -2.75 9.87 -8.76
CA ALA A 243 -3.62 9.83 -9.94
C ALA A 243 -3.75 11.21 -10.61
N ARG A 244 -3.73 12.29 -9.82
CA ARG A 244 -3.73 13.68 -10.31
C ARG A 244 -2.30 14.15 -10.52
N GLY A 245 -2.08 15.02 -11.49
CA GLY A 245 -0.77 15.61 -11.79
C GLY A 245 -0.86 16.64 -12.89
N ALA A 246 0.19 17.45 -13.02
CA ALA A 246 0.30 18.48 -14.04
C ALA A 246 0.39 17.89 -15.47
N LEU A 247 0.08 18.70 -16.46
CA LEU A 247 0.33 18.35 -17.86
C LEU A 247 1.83 18.26 -18.13
N PRO A 248 2.31 17.19 -18.80
CA PRO A 248 3.71 17.03 -19.14
C PRO A 248 4.21 18.15 -20.04
N ARG A 249 5.44 18.61 -19.81
CA ARG A 249 6.12 19.63 -20.63
C ARG A 249 7.33 19.07 -21.37
N THR A 250 7.85 17.92 -20.93
CA THR A 250 9.00 17.24 -21.52
C THR A 250 8.67 15.77 -21.73
N LEU A 251 9.50 15.07 -22.51
CA LEU A 251 9.38 13.62 -22.68
C LEU A 251 9.54 12.89 -21.33
N ALA A 252 10.45 13.32 -20.48
CA ALA A 252 10.65 12.76 -19.15
C ALA A 252 9.39 12.92 -18.28
N ASP A 253 8.75 14.10 -18.31
CA ASP A 253 7.48 14.34 -17.60
C ASP A 253 6.36 13.44 -18.14
N ALA A 254 6.33 13.21 -19.46
CA ALA A 254 5.33 12.33 -20.09
C ALA A 254 5.48 10.88 -19.64
N ILE A 255 6.72 10.37 -19.61
CA ILE A 255 7.02 9.00 -19.12
C ILE A 255 6.67 8.88 -17.63
N GLN A 256 7.04 9.86 -16.81
CA GLN A 256 6.69 9.89 -15.39
C GLN A 256 5.16 9.91 -15.22
N ARG A 257 4.45 10.74 -15.95
CA ARG A 257 3.00 10.87 -15.84
C ARG A 257 2.26 9.62 -16.29
N GLU A 258 2.73 8.95 -17.36
CA GLU A 258 2.21 7.65 -17.80
C GLU A 258 2.34 6.62 -16.68
N LYS A 259 3.51 6.53 -16.05
CA LYS A 259 3.78 5.63 -14.93
C LYS A 259 2.84 5.94 -13.75
N ASP A 260 2.69 7.21 -13.36
CA ASP A 260 1.80 7.64 -12.29
C ASP A 260 0.35 7.22 -12.57
N ILE A 261 -0.15 7.45 -13.78
CA ILE A 261 -1.50 7.06 -14.16
C ILE A 261 -1.66 5.53 -14.13
N ARG A 262 -0.73 4.79 -14.72
CA ARG A 262 -0.79 3.34 -14.84
C ARG A 262 -0.86 2.64 -13.48
N PHE A 263 -0.07 3.08 -12.51
CA PHE A 263 -0.03 2.47 -11.19
C PHE A 263 -1.08 3.00 -10.22
N SER A 264 -1.68 4.18 -10.45
CA SER A 264 -2.70 4.77 -9.58
C SER A 264 -4.14 4.59 -10.07
N SER A 265 -4.36 4.50 -11.39
CA SER A 265 -5.68 4.63 -12.02
C SER A 265 -6.71 3.59 -11.55
N ARG A 266 -6.27 2.37 -11.30
CA ARG A 266 -7.18 1.27 -10.90
C ARG A 266 -7.75 1.45 -9.50
N THR A 267 -6.99 2.03 -8.57
CA THR A 267 -7.45 2.26 -7.20
C THR A 267 -8.64 3.22 -7.18
N ARG A 268 -8.56 4.33 -7.90
CA ARG A 268 -9.63 5.33 -7.94
C ARG A 268 -10.91 4.78 -8.58
N LEU A 269 -10.79 4.12 -9.73
CA LEU A 269 -11.94 3.50 -10.40
C LEU A 269 -12.61 2.46 -9.48
N ASN A 270 -11.82 1.64 -8.80
CA ASN A 270 -12.33 0.65 -7.85
C ASN A 270 -13.02 1.31 -6.64
N THR A 271 -12.44 2.39 -6.09
CA THR A 271 -13.03 3.11 -4.96
C THR A 271 -14.39 3.72 -5.32
N ASP A 272 -14.52 4.33 -6.49
CA ASP A 272 -15.77 4.92 -6.95
C ASP A 272 -16.81 3.83 -7.24
N LEU A 273 -16.41 2.74 -7.90
CA LEU A 273 -17.29 1.60 -8.15
C LEU A 273 -17.79 0.96 -6.84
N ASN A 274 -16.90 0.76 -5.87
CA ASN A 274 -17.28 0.22 -4.57
C ASN A 274 -18.26 1.13 -3.83
N ARG A 275 -18.07 2.43 -3.89
CA ARG A 275 -19.04 3.38 -3.31
C ARG A 275 -20.42 3.23 -3.92
N GLU A 276 -20.51 3.06 -5.24
CA GLU A 276 -21.80 2.83 -5.91
C GLU A 276 -22.41 1.47 -5.56
N ILE A 277 -21.60 0.41 -5.51
CA ILE A 277 -22.04 -0.91 -5.08
C ILE A 277 -22.58 -0.87 -3.65
N GLU A 278 -21.89 -0.20 -2.72
CA GLU A 278 -22.37 -0.07 -1.33
C GLU A 278 -23.66 0.76 -1.22
N LYS A 279 -23.84 1.79 -2.04
CA LYS A 279 -25.13 2.50 -2.12
C LYS A 279 -26.25 1.58 -2.58
N LEU A 280 -26.02 0.74 -3.59
CA LEU A 280 -26.99 -0.24 -4.09
C LEU A 280 -27.28 -1.31 -3.04
N ARG A 281 -26.28 -1.86 -2.37
CA ARG A 281 -26.44 -2.83 -1.28
C ARG A 281 -27.25 -2.24 -0.13
N ALA A 282 -26.95 -1.02 0.28
CA ALA A 282 -27.71 -0.32 1.32
C ALA A 282 -29.16 -0.05 0.92
N ALA A 283 -29.41 0.29 -0.35
CA ALA A 283 -30.77 0.46 -0.86
C ALA A 283 -31.55 -0.87 -0.89
N ALA A 284 -30.88 -1.96 -1.31
CA ALA A 284 -31.45 -3.30 -1.32
C ALA A 284 -31.87 -3.76 0.11
N ARG A 285 -30.97 -3.59 1.10
CA ARG A 285 -31.27 -3.89 2.51
C ARG A 285 -32.50 -3.12 3.01
N ARG A 286 -32.59 -1.81 2.72
CA ARG A 286 -33.76 -0.99 3.09
C ARG A 286 -35.06 -1.45 2.40
N LEU A 287 -34.97 -1.93 1.16
CA LEU A 287 -36.09 -2.45 0.42
C LEU A 287 -36.56 -3.78 1.00
N VAL A 288 -35.67 -4.72 1.24
CA VAL A 288 -35.95 -6.03 1.85
C VAL A 288 -36.60 -5.88 3.21
N ALA A 289 -36.15 -4.91 4.04
CA ALA A 289 -36.77 -4.63 5.34
C ALA A 289 -38.22 -4.16 5.27
N LYS A 290 -38.69 -3.69 4.10
CA LYS A 290 -40.06 -3.24 3.85
C LYS A 290 -40.93 -4.30 3.18
N LEU A 291 -40.38 -5.46 2.78
CA LEU A 291 -41.13 -6.51 2.12
C LEU A 291 -42.17 -7.16 3.08
N PRO A 292 -43.34 -7.49 2.59
CA PRO A 292 -44.30 -8.37 3.29
C PRO A 292 -43.63 -9.71 3.65
N GLU A 293 -44.08 -10.35 4.74
CA GLU A 293 -43.51 -11.62 5.22
C GLU A 293 -43.47 -12.72 4.15
N GLU A 294 -44.52 -12.77 3.32
CA GLU A 294 -44.64 -13.75 2.23
C GLU A 294 -43.55 -13.64 1.19
N LEU A 295 -43.06 -12.43 0.89
CA LEU A 295 -42.01 -12.16 -0.08
C LEU A 295 -40.60 -12.28 0.50
N LYS A 296 -40.44 -12.35 1.82
CA LYS A 296 -39.15 -12.55 2.46
C LYS A 296 -38.56 -13.96 2.22
N PHE A 297 -39.39 -14.91 1.82
CA PHE A 297 -39.01 -16.27 1.48
C PHE A 297 -38.57 -16.44 0.02
N ASP A 298 -38.80 -15.41 -0.81
CA ASP A 298 -38.31 -15.39 -2.19
C ASP A 298 -36.80 -15.53 -2.29
N ALA A 299 -36.28 -16.19 -3.33
CA ALA A 299 -34.85 -16.46 -3.50
C ALA A 299 -34.04 -15.16 -3.62
N ASP A 300 -34.58 -14.18 -4.38
CA ASP A 300 -33.89 -12.88 -4.58
C ASP A 300 -33.93 -12.04 -3.30
N ALA A 301 -35.07 -12.07 -2.57
CA ALA A 301 -35.16 -11.40 -1.28
C ALA A 301 -34.15 -11.96 -0.26
N ARG A 302 -33.98 -13.30 -0.23
CA ARG A 302 -32.95 -13.96 0.62
C ARG A 302 -31.52 -13.59 0.20
N LEU A 303 -31.23 -13.55 -1.11
CA LEU A 303 -29.96 -13.14 -1.65
C LEU A 303 -29.63 -11.69 -1.25
N LEU A 304 -30.58 -10.78 -1.37
CA LEU A 304 -30.43 -9.38 -0.98
C LEU A 304 -30.33 -9.22 0.55
N ALA A 305 -31.07 -10.01 1.32
CA ALA A 305 -31.00 -10.02 2.79
C ALA A 305 -29.68 -10.55 3.32
N ALA A 306 -29.04 -11.48 2.59
CA ALA A 306 -27.74 -12.04 2.95
C ALA A 306 -26.59 -11.03 2.79
N GLN A 307 -26.82 -9.88 2.12
CA GLN A 307 -25.84 -8.81 2.02
C GLN A 307 -25.60 -8.19 3.40
N LYS A 308 -24.46 -8.51 4.00
CA LYS A 308 -24.09 -7.98 5.32
C LYS A 308 -23.93 -6.46 5.26
N ASP A 309 -24.26 -5.78 6.36
CA ASP A 309 -23.90 -4.37 6.54
C ASP A 309 -22.44 -4.31 7.01
N PRO A 310 -21.51 -3.75 6.21
CA PRO A 310 -20.12 -3.62 6.62
C PRO A 310 -19.92 -2.58 7.75
N GLY A 311 -21.01 -1.92 8.19
CA GLY A 311 -20.93 -0.78 9.11
C GLY A 311 -20.44 0.50 8.40
N ALA A 312 -19.89 1.43 9.15
CA ALA A 312 -19.30 2.63 8.59
C ALA A 312 -17.80 2.38 8.25
N ILE A 313 -17.47 2.44 6.97
CA ILE A 313 -16.09 2.32 6.50
C ILE A 313 -15.52 3.73 6.29
N THR A 314 -14.39 4.03 6.91
CA THR A 314 -13.64 5.27 6.68
C THR A 314 -12.32 4.93 6.01
N VAL A 315 -12.11 5.39 4.79
CA VAL A 315 -10.85 5.27 4.06
C VAL A 315 -10.13 6.61 4.14
N LEU A 316 -9.00 6.66 4.87
CA LEU A 316 -8.09 7.79 4.85
C LEU A 316 -7.02 7.52 3.80
N GLN A 317 -7.01 8.33 2.75
CA GLN A 317 -6.01 8.27 1.69
C GLN A 317 -4.79 9.10 2.06
N LEU A 318 -3.63 8.46 2.07
CA LEU A 318 -2.31 9.06 2.26
C LEU A 318 -1.55 8.87 0.95
N ILE A 319 -1.44 9.94 0.19
CA ILE A 319 -0.94 9.89 -1.20
C ILE A 319 0.43 10.57 -1.26
N ASN A 320 1.45 9.83 -1.65
CA ASN A 320 2.77 10.40 -1.94
C ASN A 320 2.67 11.32 -3.17
N ARG A 321 2.72 12.61 -2.94
CA ARG A 321 2.68 13.61 -4.01
C ARG A 321 4.08 13.90 -4.50
N ALA A 322 4.22 13.93 -5.83
CA ALA A 322 5.53 14.12 -6.46
C ALA A 322 6.18 15.44 -6.02
N GLU A 323 7.39 15.36 -5.56
CA GLU A 323 8.23 16.50 -5.27
C GLU A 323 8.83 17.10 -6.55
N PRO A 324 9.12 18.42 -6.62
CA PRO A 324 9.63 19.06 -7.82
C PRO A 324 10.94 18.49 -8.36
N TRP A 325 11.69 17.77 -7.53
CA TRP A 325 12.96 17.14 -7.88
C TRP A 325 12.81 15.68 -8.31
N GLU A 326 11.65 15.08 -8.15
CA GLU A 326 11.39 13.71 -8.61
C GLU A 326 11.34 13.63 -10.12
N SER A 327 11.69 12.45 -10.65
CA SER A 327 11.70 12.15 -12.08
C SER A 327 11.09 10.77 -12.35
N GLN A 328 11.14 10.35 -13.61
CA GLN A 328 10.71 9.01 -14.03
C GLN A 328 11.40 7.86 -13.27
N SER A 329 12.54 8.13 -12.64
CA SER A 329 13.36 7.15 -11.91
C SER A 329 13.01 7.04 -10.42
N LYS A 330 12.03 7.78 -9.92
CA LYS A 330 11.69 7.89 -8.50
C LYS A 330 11.47 6.55 -7.78
N ASP A 331 10.96 5.55 -8.46
CA ASP A 331 10.69 4.22 -7.90
C ASP A 331 11.92 3.30 -7.81
N TYR A 332 13.04 3.67 -8.42
CA TYR A 332 14.33 2.98 -8.30
C TYR A 332 15.49 3.90 -7.88
N GLU A 333 15.18 5.09 -7.37
CA GLU A 333 16.14 6.02 -6.77
C GLU A 333 16.24 5.77 -5.25
N PHE A 334 17.20 4.92 -4.85
CA PHE A 334 17.39 4.47 -3.47
C PHE A 334 18.50 5.23 -2.74
N SER A 335 18.81 6.48 -3.09
CA SER A 335 19.78 7.25 -2.31
C SER A 335 19.24 7.53 -0.91
N ARG A 336 20.14 7.61 0.08
CA ARG A 336 19.74 7.85 1.46
C ARG A 336 18.91 9.12 1.62
N VAL A 337 19.31 10.18 0.95
CA VAL A 337 18.60 11.46 1.03
C VAL A 337 17.18 11.41 0.46
N THR A 338 16.93 10.58 -0.54
CA THR A 338 15.58 10.35 -1.09
C THR A 338 14.73 9.49 -0.16
N ILE A 339 15.30 8.43 0.39
CA ILE A 339 14.63 7.59 1.39
C ILE A 339 14.22 8.42 2.61
N ASP A 340 15.14 9.21 3.16
CA ASP A 340 14.86 10.08 4.32
C ASP A 340 13.80 11.14 3.99
N GLY A 341 13.83 11.69 2.78
CA GLY A 341 12.81 12.63 2.29
C GLY A 341 11.42 12.01 2.23
N HIS A 342 11.28 10.84 1.61
CA HIS A 342 10.00 10.12 1.56
C HIS A 342 9.51 9.70 2.93
N TRP A 343 10.40 9.24 3.80
CA TRP A 343 10.05 8.90 5.18
C TRP A 343 9.49 10.10 5.93
N ALA A 344 10.17 11.24 5.85
CA ALA A 344 9.72 12.48 6.50
C ALA A 344 8.38 12.98 5.93
N ALA A 345 8.18 12.89 4.61
CA ALA A 345 6.92 13.26 3.97
C ALA A 345 5.76 12.38 4.46
N GLY A 346 5.97 11.07 4.57
CA GLY A 346 4.94 10.16 5.09
C GLY A 346 4.52 10.48 6.53
N LYS A 347 5.48 10.83 7.38
CA LYS A 347 5.20 11.29 8.76
C LYS A 347 4.37 12.57 8.77
N ALA A 348 4.79 13.57 8.00
CA ALA A 348 4.10 14.86 7.93
C ALA A 348 2.65 14.72 7.43
N ASP A 349 2.41 13.88 6.43
CA ASP A 349 1.06 13.66 5.88
C ASP A 349 0.13 13.00 6.90
N VAL A 350 0.62 12.06 7.71
CA VAL A 350 -0.16 11.48 8.80
C VAL A 350 -0.46 12.52 9.87
N GLU A 351 0.54 13.28 10.32
CA GLU A 351 0.37 14.31 11.34
C GLU A 351 -0.66 15.36 10.90
N ALA A 352 -0.56 15.85 9.65
CA ALA A 352 -1.52 16.78 9.08
C ALA A 352 -2.93 16.18 8.99
N SER A 353 -3.05 14.95 8.48
CA SER A 353 -4.35 14.28 8.33
C SER A 353 -5.04 14.01 9.67
N LEU A 354 -4.31 13.56 10.68
CA LEU A 354 -4.86 13.32 12.01
C LEU A 354 -5.20 14.60 12.79
N ALA A 355 -4.56 15.73 12.44
CA ALA A 355 -4.87 17.03 13.00
C ALA A 355 -6.13 17.67 12.37
N ASP A 356 -6.54 17.25 11.19
CA ASP A 356 -7.68 17.83 10.44
C ASP A 356 -9.00 17.67 11.19
N PRO A 357 -9.84 18.72 11.27
CA PRO A 357 -11.14 18.66 11.93
C PRO A 357 -12.06 17.59 11.36
N ARG A 358 -12.07 17.37 10.02
CA ARG A 358 -12.92 16.37 9.36
C ARG A 358 -12.61 14.96 9.83
N TRP A 359 -11.33 14.65 10.05
CA TRP A 359 -10.90 13.39 10.65
C TRP A 359 -11.37 13.25 12.09
N LYS A 360 -11.14 14.32 12.92
CA LYS A 360 -11.54 14.33 14.33
C LYS A 360 -13.05 14.18 14.51
N ASP A 361 -13.84 14.89 13.72
CA ASP A 361 -15.31 14.81 13.79
C ASP A 361 -15.81 13.41 13.37
N ARG A 362 -15.16 12.79 12.39
CA ARG A 362 -15.49 11.43 11.96
C ARG A 362 -15.15 10.42 13.06
N ARG A 363 -13.96 10.53 13.66
CA ARG A 363 -13.50 9.65 14.73
C ARG A 363 -14.35 9.79 16.00
N ASP A 364 -14.68 11.02 16.37
CA ASP A 364 -15.42 11.31 17.62
C ASP A 364 -16.94 11.10 17.49
N GLY A 365 -17.42 10.66 16.33
CA GLY A 365 -18.84 10.42 16.07
C GLY A 365 -19.68 11.68 15.99
N ARG A 366 -19.06 12.86 15.85
CA ARG A 366 -19.76 14.15 15.67
C ARG A 366 -20.34 14.28 14.25
N SER A 367 -19.71 13.68 13.26
CA SER A 367 -20.33 13.47 11.94
C SER A 367 -21.38 12.37 12.05
N PRO A 368 -22.60 12.56 11.46
CA PRO A 368 -23.58 11.50 11.48
C PRO A 368 -22.96 10.22 10.91
N ARG A 369 -22.96 9.15 11.71
CA ARG A 369 -22.52 7.80 11.28
C ARG A 369 -23.46 7.36 10.16
N LYS A 370 -23.12 7.73 8.93
CA LYS A 370 -23.81 7.19 7.75
C LYS A 370 -23.22 5.81 7.51
N SER A 371 -24.06 4.78 7.55
CA SER A 371 -23.70 3.46 7.00
C SER A 371 -23.13 3.66 5.59
N GLY A 372 -22.05 2.98 5.26
CA GLY A 372 -21.39 3.07 3.97
C GLY A 372 -19.97 3.64 4.05
N MET A 373 -19.31 3.65 2.89
CA MET A 373 -17.92 4.05 2.75
C MET A 373 -17.76 5.56 2.56
N VAL A 374 -16.87 6.16 3.35
CA VAL A 374 -16.40 7.55 3.20
C VAL A 374 -14.92 7.54 2.92
N THR A 375 -14.48 8.26 1.89
CA THR A 375 -13.06 8.44 1.55
C THR A 375 -12.64 9.87 1.87
N LEU A 376 -11.53 10.02 2.57
CA LEU A 376 -10.95 11.29 2.98
C LEU A 376 -9.53 11.40 2.39
N ASP A 377 -9.31 12.41 1.54
CA ASP A 377 -7.99 12.87 1.11
C ASP A 377 -7.77 14.25 1.75
N LEU A 378 -7.07 14.28 2.88
CA LEU A 378 -6.98 15.45 3.73
C LEU A 378 -5.73 16.32 3.45
N THR A 379 -4.86 15.85 2.57
CA THR A 379 -3.65 16.56 2.14
C THR A 379 -3.72 17.05 0.69
N ASP A 380 -4.89 16.96 0.03
CA ASP A 380 -5.08 17.44 -1.34
C ASP A 380 -5.12 18.99 -1.37
N PRO A 381 -4.13 19.67 -2.03
CA PRO A 381 -4.08 21.12 -2.09
C PRO A 381 -5.30 21.77 -2.76
N GLU A 382 -5.92 21.08 -3.74
CA GLU A 382 -7.11 21.58 -4.43
C GLU A 382 -8.35 21.52 -3.53
N HIS A 383 -8.42 20.57 -2.63
CA HIS A 383 -9.49 20.51 -1.62
C HIS A 383 -9.31 21.56 -0.53
N LEU A 384 -8.06 21.85 -0.14
CA LEU A 384 -7.76 22.88 0.85
C LEU A 384 -8.05 24.29 0.31
N ALA A 385 -7.95 24.50 -1.01
CA ALA A 385 -8.20 25.78 -1.66
C ALA A 385 -9.71 26.05 -1.93
N GLN A 386 -10.59 25.04 -1.85
CA GLN A 386 -12.01 25.14 -2.14
C GLN A 386 -12.90 25.30 -0.89
N GLU A 387 -12.34 25.21 0.32
CA GLU A 387 -13.12 25.48 1.53
C GLU A 387 -13.35 26.99 1.68
N PRO A 388 -14.61 27.45 1.76
CA PRO A 388 -14.89 28.81 2.16
C PRO A 388 -14.33 29.04 3.56
N ALA A 389 -13.62 30.15 3.74
CA ALA A 389 -13.14 30.56 5.06
C ALA A 389 -14.30 30.48 6.08
N PRO A 390 -14.05 29.98 7.31
CA PRO A 390 -15.10 29.88 8.31
C PRO A 390 -15.77 31.26 8.47
N ALA A 391 -17.09 31.30 8.29
CA ALA A 391 -17.88 32.51 8.52
C ALA A 391 -17.46 33.10 9.88
N ARG A 392 -16.93 34.29 9.88
CA ARG A 392 -16.68 35.03 11.13
C ARG A 392 -18.02 35.12 11.84
N ALA A 393 -18.08 34.50 13.01
CA ALA A 393 -19.18 34.77 13.92
C ALA A 393 -19.09 36.26 14.33
N ASP A 394 -20.04 37.05 13.87
CA ASP A 394 -20.30 38.39 14.41
C ASP A 394 -20.95 38.26 15.77
#